data_a7bd2cb3cf06731c528a5ef072e6cbc5
#
_entry.id   a7bd2cb3cf06731c528a5ef072e6cbc5
#
_cell.length_a   1.000
_cell.length_b   1.000
_cell.length_c   1.000
_cell.angle_alpha   90.00
_cell.angle_beta   90.00
_cell.angle_gamma   90.00
#
_symmetry.space_group_name_H-M   'P 1'
#
loop_
_entity.id
_entity.type
_entity.pdbx_description
1 polymer ?
#
loop_
_entity_poly.entity_id
_entity_poly.type
_entity_poly.pdbx_seq_one_letter_code
_entity_poly.pdbx_strand_id
1 'polypeptide(L)'
;MATITINGKEFPAPDIGGTLVVATNVSAGKNAKGEFVGQKVGRDQYKFDSLQWKSLDAKTWADMLQEFDKFVVVAKIPDMVHNRFQTIRMYPGNRTATPIAFDKAGLPTMYRDCKVNIVDCGIN
;
A
#
# COMPACT_ATOMS: atom_id res chain seq x y z
N MET A 1 7.43 13.08 10.19
CA MET A 1 6.48 12.04 10.61
C MET A 1 6.09 11.20 9.39
N ALA A 2 6.20 9.90 9.48
CA ALA A 2 5.91 9.03 8.34
C ALA A 2 4.44 8.65 8.29
N THR A 3 3.85 8.67 7.09
CA THR A 3 2.49 8.17 6.86
C THR A 3 2.44 6.65 6.91
N ILE A 4 3.49 6.00 6.44
CA ILE A 4 3.58 4.55 6.42
C ILE A 4 4.92 4.07 6.96
N THR A 5 4.89 2.91 7.59
CA THR A 5 6.09 2.23 8.07
C THR A 5 6.02 0.79 7.56
N ILE A 6 7.08 0.33 6.92
CA ILE A 6 7.16 -1.02 6.36
C ILE A 6 8.29 -1.78 7.08
N ASN A 7 7.94 -2.86 7.74
CA ASN A 7 8.88 -3.68 8.51
C ASN A 7 9.71 -2.87 9.51
N GLY A 8 9.06 -1.85 10.12
CA GLY A 8 9.71 -0.97 11.08
C GLY A 8 10.50 0.18 10.48
N LYS A 9 10.61 0.26 9.15
CA LYS A 9 11.28 1.37 8.48
C LYS A 9 10.30 2.46 8.08
N GLU A 10 10.59 3.70 8.42
CA GLU A 10 9.78 4.83 8.01
C GLU A 10 10.06 5.16 6.54
N PHE A 11 9.00 5.15 5.74
CA PHE A 11 9.09 5.59 4.35
C PHE A 11 8.78 7.08 4.27
N PRO A 12 9.34 7.80 3.28
CA PRO A 12 8.97 9.20 3.08
C PRO A 12 7.47 9.33 2.88
N ALA A 13 6.90 10.44 3.35
CA ALA A 13 5.48 10.70 3.12
C ALA A 13 5.24 10.85 1.61
N PRO A 14 4.20 10.20 1.06
CA PRO A 14 3.89 10.37 -0.35
C PRO A 14 3.58 11.83 -0.69
N ASP A 15 4.09 12.31 -1.82
CA ASP A 15 3.81 13.65 -2.30
C ASP A 15 2.34 13.81 -2.69
N ILE A 16 1.79 12.74 -3.28
CA ILE A 16 0.37 12.65 -3.56
C ILE A 16 -0.17 11.55 -2.65
N GLY A 17 -1.09 11.93 -1.78
CA GLY A 17 -1.71 10.99 -0.86
C GLY A 17 -2.40 9.87 -1.62
N GLY A 18 -2.17 8.65 -1.22
CA GLY A 18 -2.83 7.51 -1.82
C GLY A 18 -4.30 7.42 -1.42
N THR A 19 -4.96 6.39 -1.92
CA THR A 19 -6.35 6.11 -1.59
C THR A 19 -6.41 4.95 -0.62
N LEU A 20 -6.98 5.20 0.56
CA LEU A 20 -7.26 4.14 1.52
C LEU A 20 -8.58 3.48 1.16
N VAL A 21 -8.59 2.16 1.11
CA VAL A 21 -9.78 1.38 0.77
C VAL A 21 -10.06 0.39 1.90
N VAL A 22 -11.31 0.33 2.32
CA VAL A 22 -11.80 -0.70 3.24
C VAL A 22 -12.84 -1.51 2.49
N ALA A 23 -12.58 -2.77 2.26
CA ALA A 23 -13.47 -3.66 1.52
C ALA A 23 -14.07 -4.70 2.45
N THR A 24 -15.37 -4.90 2.37
CA THR A 24 -16.08 -5.91 3.13
C THR A 24 -16.51 -7.04 2.20
N ASN A 25 -16.09 -8.25 2.52
CA ASN A 25 -16.54 -9.44 1.80
C ASN A 25 -17.87 -9.89 2.38
N VAL A 26 -18.84 -10.11 1.51
CA VAL A 26 -20.21 -10.43 1.93
C VAL A 26 -20.68 -11.66 1.16
N SER A 27 -21.24 -12.62 1.89
CA SER A 27 -22.05 -13.69 1.29
C SER A 27 -23.50 -13.24 1.41
N ALA A 28 -24.16 -13.03 0.27
CA ALA A 28 -25.46 -12.38 0.26
C ALA A 28 -26.41 -13.00 -0.76
N GLY A 29 -27.70 -12.85 -0.51
CA GLY A 29 -28.76 -13.27 -1.40
C GLY A 29 -30.04 -12.56 -1.01
N LYS A 30 -31.15 -13.00 -1.61
CA LYS A 30 -32.48 -12.48 -1.25
C LYS A 30 -33.33 -13.64 -0.76
N ASN A 31 -34.15 -13.37 0.26
CA ASN A 31 -35.13 -14.34 0.73
C ASN A 31 -36.37 -14.34 -0.18
N ALA A 32 -37.37 -15.15 0.15
CA ALA A 32 -38.58 -15.30 -0.66
C ALA A 32 -39.38 -13.99 -0.78
N LYS A 33 -39.19 -13.06 0.14
CA LYS A 33 -39.84 -11.76 0.11
C LYS A 33 -39.05 -10.71 -0.68
N GLY A 34 -37.90 -11.08 -1.24
CA GLY A 34 -37.03 -10.15 -1.94
C GLY A 34 -36.14 -9.31 -1.04
N GLU A 35 -36.11 -9.59 0.24
CA GLU A 35 -35.28 -8.87 1.20
C GLU A 35 -33.84 -9.34 1.15
N PHE A 36 -32.91 -8.41 1.32
CA PHE A 36 -31.48 -8.72 1.40
C PHE A 36 -31.21 -9.57 2.64
N VAL A 37 -30.52 -10.69 2.41
CA VAL A 37 -30.00 -11.52 3.47
C VAL A 37 -28.49 -11.64 3.24
N GLY A 38 -27.70 -11.06 4.14
CA GLY A 38 -26.27 -11.02 3.95
C GLY A 38 -25.51 -11.32 5.23
N GLN A 39 -24.31 -11.81 5.04
CA GLN A 39 -23.41 -12.15 6.12
C GLN A 39 -22.01 -11.70 5.73
N LYS A 40 -21.35 -11.01 6.66
CA LYS A 40 -19.97 -10.60 6.48
C LYS A 40 -19.06 -11.82 6.56
N VAL A 41 -18.17 -11.97 5.59
CA VAL A 41 -17.24 -13.10 5.51
C VAL A 41 -15.84 -12.62 5.89
N GLY A 42 -15.33 -13.10 7.04
CA GLY A 42 -14.02 -12.72 7.54
C GLY A 42 -13.98 -11.26 8.00
N ARG A 43 -12.77 -10.74 8.20
CA ARG A 43 -12.60 -9.33 8.54
C ARG A 43 -12.54 -8.48 7.28
N ASP A 44 -12.74 -7.18 7.44
CA ASP A 44 -12.56 -6.24 6.34
C ASP A 44 -11.12 -6.28 5.85
N GLN A 45 -10.95 -6.08 4.55
CA GLN A 45 -9.64 -6.00 3.92
C GLN A 45 -9.30 -4.56 3.61
N TYR A 46 -8.02 -4.23 3.72
CA TYR A 46 -7.53 -2.88 3.57
C TYR A 46 -6.58 -2.80 2.39
N LYS A 47 -6.59 -1.65 1.72
CA LYS A 47 -5.64 -1.33 0.65
C LYS A 47 -5.16 0.09 0.82
N PHE A 48 -3.94 0.34 0.41
CA PHE A 48 -3.44 1.69 0.25
C PHE A 48 -2.97 1.81 -1.20
N ASP A 49 -3.87 2.29 -2.05
CA ASP A 49 -3.63 2.39 -3.49
C ASP A 49 -2.98 3.71 -3.85
N SER A 50 -2.26 3.71 -4.97
CA SER A 50 -1.74 4.93 -5.60
C SER A 50 -0.81 5.74 -4.70
N LEU A 51 -0.01 5.06 -3.88
CA LEU A 51 1.07 5.72 -3.18
C LEU A 51 2.05 6.25 -4.23
N GLN A 52 2.26 7.55 -4.23
CA GLN A 52 3.07 8.18 -5.27
C GLN A 52 4.01 9.24 -4.71
N TRP A 53 5.24 9.18 -5.16
CA TRP A 53 6.26 10.18 -4.87
C TRP A 53 6.67 10.84 -6.17
N LYS A 54 6.70 12.19 -6.20
CA LYS A 54 7.07 12.93 -7.42
C LYS A 54 8.49 12.66 -7.82
N SER A 55 9.39 12.61 -6.86
CA SER A 55 10.78 12.25 -7.11
C SER A 55 11.41 11.68 -5.85
N LEU A 56 12.25 10.67 -6.05
CA LEU A 56 13.07 10.06 -5.00
C LEU A 56 14.46 9.81 -5.54
N ASP A 57 15.48 9.95 -4.69
CA ASP A 57 16.80 9.52 -5.10
C ASP A 57 16.83 8.00 -5.22
N ALA A 58 17.72 7.50 -6.08
CA ALA A 58 17.76 6.07 -6.41
C ALA A 58 17.99 5.20 -5.18
N LYS A 59 18.81 5.67 -4.23
CA LYS A 59 19.09 4.90 -3.02
C LYS A 59 17.83 4.71 -2.16
N THR A 60 17.08 5.79 -1.95
CA THR A 60 15.85 5.73 -1.15
C THR A 60 14.83 4.81 -1.79
N TRP A 61 14.62 4.94 -3.11
CA TRP A 61 13.70 4.07 -3.84
C TRP A 61 14.14 2.61 -3.79
N ALA A 62 15.45 2.37 -3.95
CA ALA A 62 15.99 1.01 -3.86
C ALA A 62 15.78 0.39 -2.48
N ASP A 63 16.02 1.16 -1.41
CA ASP A 63 15.79 0.69 -0.05
C ASP A 63 14.32 0.32 0.18
N MET A 64 13.40 1.14 -0.36
CA MET A 64 11.97 0.87 -0.27
C MET A 64 11.60 -0.41 -1.02
N LEU A 65 12.11 -0.57 -2.25
CA LEU A 65 11.81 -1.74 -3.08
C LEU A 65 12.38 -3.02 -2.47
N GLN A 66 13.52 -2.94 -1.79
CA GLN A 66 14.09 -4.12 -1.12
C GLN A 66 13.20 -4.62 0.02
N GLU A 67 12.51 -3.71 0.72
CA GLU A 67 11.53 -4.15 1.72
C GLU A 67 10.36 -4.85 1.06
N PHE A 68 9.88 -4.33 -0.06
CA PHE A 68 8.78 -4.97 -0.80
C PHE A 68 9.17 -6.29 -1.45
N ASP A 69 10.45 -6.50 -1.74
CA ASP A 69 10.92 -7.78 -2.30
C ASP A 69 10.72 -8.95 -1.33
N LYS A 70 10.56 -8.68 -0.06
CA LYS A 70 10.20 -9.70 0.92
C LYS A 70 8.78 -10.22 0.71
N PHE A 71 8.03 -9.59 -0.15
CA PHE A 71 6.68 -9.84 -0.60
C PHE A 71 5.64 -9.57 0.49
N VAL A 72 5.60 -10.39 1.54
CA VAL A 72 4.71 -10.11 2.67
C VAL A 72 5.46 -9.24 3.67
N VAL A 73 4.91 -8.06 3.93
CA VAL A 73 5.54 -7.08 4.82
C VAL A 73 4.58 -6.71 5.94
N VAL A 74 5.14 -6.28 7.07
CA VAL A 74 4.36 -5.76 8.18
C VAL A 74 4.26 -4.26 7.97
N ALA A 75 3.07 -3.79 7.61
CA ALA A 75 2.83 -2.40 7.27
C ALA A 75 2.04 -1.69 8.36
N LYS A 76 2.54 -0.53 8.78
CA LYS A 76 1.81 0.38 9.65
C LYS A 76 1.24 1.48 8.78
N ILE A 77 -0.08 1.51 8.66
CA ILE A 77 -0.80 2.45 7.78
C ILE A 77 -1.93 3.12 8.57
N PRO A 78 -2.45 4.24 8.06
CA PRO A 78 -3.63 4.84 8.69
C PRO A 78 -4.85 3.92 8.62
N ASP A 79 -5.59 3.88 9.70
CA ASP A 79 -6.89 3.19 9.79
C ASP A 79 -7.98 4.24 9.86
N MET A 80 -8.67 4.47 8.75
CA MET A 80 -9.69 5.52 8.70
C MET A 80 -10.98 5.15 9.42
N VAL A 81 -11.20 3.87 9.69
CA VAL A 81 -12.39 3.42 10.41
C VAL A 81 -12.32 3.81 11.88
N HIS A 82 -11.12 3.70 12.47
CA HIS A 82 -10.93 3.99 13.90
C HIS A 82 -10.12 5.27 14.15
N ASN A 83 -9.75 5.98 13.07
CA ASN A 83 -8.97 7.21 13.13
C ASN A 83 -7.67 7.06 13.92
N ARG A 84 -6.90 6.04 13.56
CA ARG A 84 -5.62 5.71 14.20
C ARG A 84 -4.74 4.96 13.19
N PHE A 85 -3.52 4.63 13.58
CA PHE A 85 -2.69 3.72 12.78
C PHE A 85 -3.03 2.28 13.11
N GLN A 86 -2.87 1.42 12.13
CA GLN A 86 -2.95 -0.03 12.31
C GLN A 86 -1.73 -0.69 11.72
N THR A 87 -1.39 -1.86 12.24
CA THR A 87 -0.28 -2.68 11.75
C THR A 87 -0.86 -4.00 11.25
N ILE A 88 -0.72 -4.25 9.95
CA ILE A 88 -1.25 -5.46 9.32
C ILE A 88 -0.22 -6.01 8.32
N ARG A 89 -0.40 -7.27 7.94
CA ARG A 89 0.41 -7.87 6.89
C ARG A 89 -0.17 -7.51 5.54
N MET A 90 0.70 -7.00 4.67
CA MET A 90 0.33 -6.56 3.33
C MET A 90 1.34 -7.07 2.32
N TYR A 91 0.98 -7.02 1.06
CA TYR A 91 1.89 -7.34 -0.03
C TYR A 91 1.81 -6.24 -1.10
N PRO A 92 2.91 -5.99 -1.82
CA PRO A 92 2.91 -4.94 -2.84
C PRO A 92 2.33 -5.43 -4.15
N GLY A 93 1.67 -4.51 -4.87
CA GLY A 93 1.36 -4.71 -6.27
C GLY A 93 2.54 -4.27 -7.15
N ASN A 94 2.25 -3.85 -8.37
CA ASN A 94 3.28 -3.38 -9.27
C ASN A 94 3.96 -2.12 -8.73
N ARG A 95 5.27 -2.06 -8.88
CA ARG A 95 6.09 -0.90 -8.52
C ARG A 95 6.62 -0.31 -9.80
N THR A 96 6.40 0.99 -10.01
CA THR A 96 6.81 1.68 -11.22
C THR A 96 7.52 2.97 -10.89
N ALA A 97 8.46 3.37 -11.74
CA ALA A 97 9.15 4.65 -11.62
C ALA A 97 9.78 5.00 -12.96
N THR A 98 10.03 6.29 -13.17
CA THR A 98 10.69 6.77 -14.39
C THR A 98 12.05 7.36 -14.03
N PRO A 99 13.15 6.83 -14.56
CA PRO A 99 14.47 7.41 -14.27
C PRO A 99 14.60 8.78 -14.94
N ILE A 100 15.20 9.74 -14.23
CA ILE A 100 15.32 11.11 -14.73
C ILE A 100 16.73 11.68 -14.69
N ALA A 101 17.65 11.05 -13.97
CA ALA A 101 19.03 11.48 -13.91
C ALA A 101 19.92 10.26 -13.84
N PHE A 102 21.11 10.36 -14.43
CA PHE A 102 22.01 9.22 -14.58
C PHE A 102 23.43 9.61 -14.17
N ASP A 103 24.19 8.63 -13.67
CA ASP A 103 25.60 8.82 -13.40
C ASP A 103 26.45 8.53 -14.65
N LYS A 104 27.78 8.56 -14.50
CA LYS A 104 28.69 8.34 -15.63
C LYS A 104 28.60 6.93 -16.21
N ALA A 105 28.18 5.95 -15.39
CA ALA A 105 28.02 4.57 -15.84
C ALA A 105 26.67 4.32 -16.48
N GLY A 106 25.76 5.32 -16.49
CA GLY A 106 24.43 5.19 -17.02
C GLY A 106 23.40 4.68 -16.03
N LEU A 107 23.78 4.53 -14.74
CA LEU A 107 22.87 4.10 -13.70
C LEU A 107 22.02 5.28 -13.21
N PRO A 108 20.70 5.11 -13.07
CA PRO A 108 19.85 6.20 -12.57
C PRO A 108 20.25 6.63 -11.17
N THR A 109 20.27 7.94 -10.95
CA THR A 109 20.50 8.54 -9.63
C THR A 109 19.23 9.12 -9.03
N MET A 110 18.22 9.38 -9.86
CA MET A 110 16.92 9.89 -9.43
C MET A 110 15.81 9.24 -10.23
N TYR A 111 14.67 9.03 -9.58
CA TYR A 111 13.45 8.54 -10.22
C TYR A 111 12.31 9.51 -9.95
N ARG A 112 11.39 9.59 -10.88
CA ARG A 112 10.14 10.35 -10.70
C ARG A 112 8.95 9.42 -10.86
N ASP A 113 7.78 9.89 -10.41
CA ASP A 113 6.53 9.14 -10.51
C ASP A 113 6.65 7.73 -9.94
N CYS A 114 7.31 7.63 -8.80
CA CYS A 114 7.46 6.36 -8.09
C CYS A 114 6.10 5.98 -7.51
N LYS A 115 5.60 4.81 -7.89
CA LYS A 115 4.27 4.34 -7.48
C LYS A 115 4.31 2.94 -6.93
N VAL A 116 3.46 2.68 -5.95
CA VAL A 116 3.24 1.34 -5.43
C VAL A 116 1.85 1.25 -4.81
N ASN A 117 1.23 0.08 -4.91
CA ASN A 117 0.01 -0.26 -4.18
C ASN A 117 0.36 -1.30 -3.14
N ILE A 118 -0.24 -1.22 -1.97
CA ILE A 118 -0.12 -2.28 -0.97
C ILE A 118 -1.50 -2.80 -0.61
N VAL A 119 -1.59 -4.12 -0.50
CA VAL A 119 -2.85 -4.84 -0.36
C VAL A 119 -2.76 -5.76 0.85
N ASP A 120 -3.84 -5.79 1.63
CA ASP A 120 -3.97 -6.62 2.82
C ASP A 120 -3.92 -8.11 2.42
N CYS A 121 -3.11 -8.89 3.14
CA CYS A 121 -3.04 -10.34 2.95
C CYS A 121 -4.30 -11.06 3.43
N GLY A 122 -5.16 -10.40 4.20
CA GLY A 122 -6.35 -11.03 4.77
C GLY A 122 -6.07 -11.86 6.02
N ILE A 123 -4.84 -11.85 6.50
CA ILE A 123 -4.43 -12.57 7.71
C ILE A 123 -3.89 -11.58 8.74
N ASN A 124 -4.05 -11.93 9.99
CA ASN A 124 -3.57 -11.07 11.10
C ASN A 124 -2.13 -11.37 11.48
#